data_7dfb94695eb6ea36f39e03ad8ad687f5
#
_entry.id   7dfb94695eb6ea36f39e03ad8ad687f5
#
_cell.length_a   1.000
_cell.length_b   1.000
_cell.length_c   1.000
_cell.angle_alpha   90.00
_cell.angle_beta   90.00
_cell.angle_gamma   90.00
#
_symmetry.space_group_name_H-M   'P 1'
#
loop_
_entity.id
_entity.type
_entity.pdbx_description
1 polymer ?
#
loop_
_entity_poly.entity_id
_entity_poly.type
_entity_poly.pdbx_seq_one_letter_code
_entity_poly.pdbx_strand_id
1 'polypeptide(L)'
;APEAFEYAVGEEKLDTVGMPSIVDFNVDDAKVLTITFSTELYPEVTLGQYKGLEGVYAEAEVTDEEVEAALADARKRNARFVDVDRPVQQGDSIVLDFEGFVDGVAFEGGKADNYTLEIGSGAFIPGFEDQLVGLAAGQEGEVKVTFPEQYAENLAGKDAVFKVKVHTV
;
A
#
# COMPACT_ATOMS: atom_id res chain seq x y z
N ALA A 1 -7.15 5.17 -51.18
CA ALA A 1 -7.16 6.20 -50.10
C ALA A 1 -5.75 6.48 -49.56
N PRO A 2 -4.88 5.47 -49.21
CA PRO A 2 -3.56 5.78 -48.64
C PRO A 2 -2.67 6.61 -49.60
N GLU A 3 -2.56 6.23 -50.83
CA GLU A 3 -1.75 6.94 -51.84
C GLU A 3 -2.20 8.40 -52.04
N ALA A 4 -3.50 8.64 -51.99
CA ALA A 4 -4.03 10.01 -52.10
C ALA A 4 -3.71 10.86 -50.86
N PHE A 5 -3.68 10.28 -49.67
CA PHE A 5 -3.25 10.94 -48.44
C PHE A 5 -1.75 11.26 -48.48
N GLU A 6 -0.90 10.29 -48.84
CA GLU A 6 0.57 10.48 -48.93
C GLU A 6 0.89 11.57 -49.95
N TYR A 7 0.23 11.60 -51.10
CA TYR A 7 0.37 12.64 -52.07
C TYR A 7 0.04 14.04 -51.54
N ALA A 8 -1.14 14.16 -50.86
CA ALA A 8 -1.57 15.44 -50.30
C ALA A 8 -0.64 15.94 -49.18
N VAL A 9 -0.21 15.05 -48.27
CA VAL A 9 0.78 15.37 -47.22
C VAL A 9 2.12 15.84 -47.82
N GLY A 10 2.57 15.21 -48.90
CA GLY A 10 3.80 15.59 -49.57
C GLY A 10 3.72 16.96 -50.27
N GLU A 11 2.61 17.26 -50.94
CA GLU A 11 2.36 18.55 -51.60
C GLU A 11 2.27 19.71 -50.59
N GLU A 12 1.54 19.49 -49.49
CA GLU A 12 1.33 20.50 -48.43
C GLU A 12 2.47 20.54 -47.42
N LYS A 13 3.45 19.60 -47.52
CA LYS A 13 4.61 19.49 -46.60
C LYS A 13 4.21 19.41 -45.13
N LEU A 14 3.19 18.64 -44.85
CA LEU A 14 2.66 18.47 -43.50
C LEU A 14 3.49 17.39 -42.78
N ASP A 15 3.79 17.65 -41.53
CA ASP A 15 4.41 16.67 -40.64
C ASP A 15 3.30 16.05 -39.76
N THR A 16 2.87 14.86 -40.12
CA THR A 16 1.68 14.21 -39.56
C THR A 16 2.01 13.20 -38.49
N VAL A 17 1.15 13.06 -37.45
CA VAL A 17 1.27 12.11 -36.37
C VAL A 17 0.17 11.05 -36.50
N GLY A 18 0.58 9.79 -36.49
CA GLY A 18 -0.36 8.67 -36.51
C GLY A 18 -1.01 8.41 -37.87
N MET A 19 -2.10 7.64 -37.85
CA MET A 19 -2.83 7.31 -39.07
C MET A 19 -3.98 8.28 -39.31
N PRO A 20 -4.19 8.72 -40.56
CA PRO A 20 -5.29 9.62 -40.89
C PRO A 20 -6.64 8.90 -40.76
N SER A 21 -7.67 9.63 -40.37
CA SER A 21 -9.05 9.19 -40.44
C SER A 21 -9.74 9.79 -41.67
N ILE A 22 -10.56 8.99 -42.36
CA ILE A 22 -11.42 9.47 -43.42
C ILE A 22 -12.67 10.06 -42.78
N VAL A 23 -12.90 11.36 -42.98
CA VAL A 23 -14.05 12.07 -42.43
C VAL A 23 -15.23 11.98 -43.38
N ASP A 24 -14.96 12.13 -44.68
CA ASP A 24 -15.99 12.12 -45.71
C ASP A 24 -15.43 11.69 -47.07
N PHE A 25 -16.29 11.15 -47.90
CA PHE A 25 -15.97 10.92 -49.32
C PHE A 25 -17.21 11.18 -50.18
N ASN A 26 -17.02 11.80 -51.29
CA ASN A 26 -18.08 12.12 -52.23
C ASN A 26 -17.62 11.86 -53.67
N VAL A 27 -18.55 11.41 -54.50
CA VAL A 27 -18.34 11.25 -55.95
C VAL A 27 -19.32 12.13 -56.64
N ASP A 28 -18.86 13.08 -57.43
CA ASP A 28 -19.74 13.98 -58.18
C ASP A 28 -20.28 13.34 -59.47
N ASP A 29 -21.21 14.04 -60.12
CA ASP A 29 -21.81 13.59 -61.39
C ASP A 29 -20.78 13.46 -62.52
N ALA A 30 -19.65 14.11 -62.41
CA ALA A 30 -18.50 14.01 -63.34
C ALA A 30 -17.56 12.83 -63.05
N LYS A 31 -17.94 11.99 -62.03
CA LYS A 31 -17.14 10.85 -61.53
C LYS A 31 -15.79 11.27 -60.90
N VAL A 32 -15.70 12.46 -60.34
CA VAL A 32 -14.55 12.88 -59.55
C VAL A 32 -14.77 12.48 -58.09
N LEU A 33 -13.80 11.74 -57.51
CA LEU A 33 -13.83 11.32 -56.13
C LEU A 33 -13.12 12.36 -55.26
N THR A 34 -13.85 12.95 -54.32
CA THR A 34 -13.30 13.82 -53.28
C THR A 34 -13.23 13.06 -51.96
N ILE A 35 -12.08 13.04 -51.31
CA ILE A 35 -11.88 12.39 -50.03
C ILE A 35 -11.36 13.44 -49.03
N THR A 36 -12.04 13.54 -47.89
CA THR A 36 -11.64 14.42 -46.80
C THR A 36 -10.96 13.57 -45.70
N PHE A 37 -9.71 13.90 -45.42
CA PHE A 37 -8.93 13.26 -44.37
C PHE A 37 -8.81 14.20 -43.18
N SER A 38 -8.81 13.66 -41.97
CA SER A 38 -8.43 14.34 -40.75
C SER A 38 -7.16 13.66 -40.19
N THR A 39 -6.16 14.45 -39.90
CA THR A 39 -4.89 13.97 -39.32
C THR A 39 -4.38 14.96 -38.28
N GLU A 40 -3.65 14.48 -37.30
CA GLU A 40 -2.96 15.32 -36.34
C GLU A 40 -1.59 15.70 -36.86
N LEU A 41 -1.17 16.92 -36.59
CA LEU A 41 0.14 17.43 -36.99
C LEU A 41 1.04 17.53 -35.75
N TYR A 42 2.34 17.40 -35.94
CA TYR A 42 3.30 17.77 -34.91
C TYR A 42 3.13 19.24 -34.54
N PRO A 43 3.00 19.56 -33.24
CA PRO A 43 2.85 20.94 -32.83
C PRO A 43 4.15 21.74 -33.07
N GLU A 44 4.03 22.96 -33.54
CA GLU A 44 5.16 23.88 -33.53
C GLU A 44 5.48 24.30 -32.09
N VAL A 45 6.70 23.99 -31.64
CA VAL A 45 7.15 24.32 -30.29
C VAL A 45 7.95 25.60 -30.31
N THR A 46 7.41 26.64 -29.68
CA THR A 46 8.14 27.87 -29.44
C THR A 46 8.76 27.81 -28.05
N LEU A 47 10.09 27.85 -27.97
CA LEU A 47 10.79 27.85 -26.69
C LEU A 47 10.52 29.17 -25.96
N GLY A 48 10.00 29.07 -24.73
CA GLY A 48 9.92 30.21 -23.82
C GLY A 48 11.28 30.54 -23.20
N GLN A 49 11.29 31.34 -22.16
CA GLN A 49 12.52 31.62 -21.40
C GLN A 49 12.95 30.39 -20.63
N TYR A 50 13.97 29.69 -21.10
CA TYR A 50 14.52 28.47 -20.48
C TYR A 50 15.91 28.67 -19.88
N LYS A 51 16.51 29.86 -20.06
CA LYS A 51 17.79 30.24 -19.48
C LYS A 51 17.56 31.25 -18.35
N GLY A 52 18.33 31.12 -17.28
CA GLY A 52 18.25 32.03 -16.14
C GLY A 52 16.98 31.79 -15.27
N LEU A 53 16.44 30.57 -15.29
CA LEU A 53 15.40 30.15 -14.36
C LEU A 53 16.00 30.02 -12.97
N GLU A 54 15.37 30.65 -11.98
CA GLU A 54 15.72 30.49 -10.59
C GLU A 54 14.95 29.30 -10.02
N GLY A 55 15.67 28.30 -9.51
CA GLY A 55 15.10 27.18 -8.80
C GLY A 55 15.24 27.37 -7.30
N VAL A 56 14.20 27.04 -6.54
CA VAL A 56 14.31 26.98 -5.08
C VAL A 56 14.90 25.62 -4.71
N TYR A 57 16.09 25.64 -4.14
CA TYR A 57 16.70 24.45 -3.55
C TYR A 57 16.37 24.43 -2.05
N ALA A 58 15.65 23.39 -1.61
CA ALA A 58 15.43 23.15 -0.21
C ALA A 58 16.56 22.28 0.33
N GLU A 59 17.38 22.80 1.23
CA GLU A 59 18.30 21.97 1.99
C GLU A 59 17.51 21.09 2.94
N ALA A 60 17.73 19.79 2.87
CA ALA A 60 17.20 18.86 3.85
C ALA A 60 18.12 18.84 5.06
N GLU A 61 17.65 19.35 6.19
CA GLU A 61 18.33 19.18 7.47
C GLU A 61 17.91 17.86 8.08
N VAL A 62 18.88 16.99 8.34
CA VAL A 62 18.65 15.71 9.03
C VAL A 62 18.76 15.95 10.53
N THR A 63 17.71 15.64 11.27
CA THR A 63 17.69 15.80 12.73
C THR A 63 18.32 14.58 13.43
N ASP A 64 18.81 14.79 14.66
CA ASP A 64 19.34 13.68 15.47
C ASP A 64 18.27 12.63 15.76
N GLU A 65 17.00 13.04 15.90
CA GLU A 65 15.87 12.13 16.06
C GLU A 65 15.66 11.21 14.85
N GLU A 66 15.82 11.73 13.63
CA GLU A 66 15.73 10.93 12.40
C GLU A 66 16.87 9.92 12.29
N VAL A 67 18.07 10.31 12.74
CA VAL A 67 19.23 9.40 12.79
C VAL A 67 18.99 8.28 13.80
N GLU A 68 18.53 8.60 15.02
CA GLU A 68 18.23 7.60 16.04
C GLU A 68 17.09 6.67 15.62
N ALA A 69 16.05 7.17 14.97
CA ALA A 69 14.98 6.35 14.41
C ALA A 69 15.51 5.37 13.33
N ALA A 70 16.36 5.86 12.43
CA ALA A 70 16.98 5.01 11.41
C ALA A 70 17.91 3.94 12.01
N LEU A 71 18.63 4.28 13.08
CA LEU A 71 19.46 3.33 13.83
C LEU A 71 18.62 2.27 14.55
N ALA A 72 17.50 2.66 15.16
CA ALA A 72 16.57 1.73 15.80
C ALA A 72 16.00 0.74 14.79
N ASP A 73 15.58 1.21 13.62
CA ASP A 73 15.11 0.37 12.53
C ASP A 73 16.19 -0.58 11.99
N ALA A 74 17.43 -0.11 11.88
CA ALA A 74 18.54 -0.93 11.45
C ALA A 74 18.85 -2.03 12.49
N ARG A 75 18.82 -1.70 13.79
CA ARG A 75 18.99 -2.67 14.89
C ARG A 75 17.87 -3.72 14.86
N LYS A 76 16.62 -3.30 14.70
CA LYS A 76 15.45 -4.20 14.62
C LYS A 76 15.56 -5.18 13.46
N ARG A 77 15.97 -4.71 12.27
CA ARG A 77 16.15 -5.57 11.07
C ARG A 77 17.29 -6.57 11.21
N ASN A 78 18.29 -6.30 12.04
CA ASN A 78 19.43 -7.18 12.28
C ASN A 78 19.36 -7.90 13.63
N ALA A 79 18.20 -7.81 14.32
CA ALA A 79 18.01 -8.50 15.60
C ALA A 79 18.06 -10.02 15.41
N ARG A 80 18.62 -10.69 16.39
CA ARG A 80 18.57 -12.15 16.51
C ARG A 80 17.60 -12.49 17.62
N PHE A 81 16.66 -13.36 17.31
CA PHE A 81 15.75 -13.91 18.30
C PHE A 81 16.46 -15.04 19.05
N VAL A 82 16.37 -15.00 20.36
CA VAL A 82 16.94 -16.00 21.25
C VAL A 82 15.87 -16.34 22.27
N ASP A 83 15.48 -17.60 22.34
CA ASP A 83 14.51 -18.06 23.33
C ASP A 83 15.03 -17.83 24.75
N VAL A 84 14.20 -17.28 25.60
CA VAL A 84 14.54 -16.96 26.99
C VAL A 84 13.58 -17.65 27.96
N ASP A 85 14.14 -18.15 29.07
CA ASP A 85 13.36 -18.82 30.11
C ASP A 85 13.01 -17.83 31.24
N ARG A 86 12.23 -16.83 30.89
CA ARG A 86 11.66 -15.82 31.80
C ARG A 86 10.25 -15.43 31.39
N PRO A 87 9.46 -14.80 32.28
CA PRO A 87 8.17 -14.24 31.89
C PRO A 87 8.28 -13.19 30.79
N VAL A 88 7.23 -13.12 29.97
CA VAL A 88 7.04 -12.17 28.87
C VAL A 88 7.19 -10.71 29.36
N GLN A 89 7.94 -9.92 28.64
CA GLN A 89 8.13 -8.48 28.87
C GLN A 89 7.74 -7.67 27.64
N GLN A 90 7.58 -6.37 27.86
CA GLN A 90 7.35 -5.43 26.76
C GLN A 90 8.53 -5.45 25.79
N GLY A 91 8.24 -5.54 24.49
CA GLY A 91 9.22 -5.61 23.41
C GLY A 91 9.68 -7.02 23.05
N ASP A 92 9.22 -8.05 23.79
CA ASP A 92 9.53 -9.44 23.42
C ASP A 92 8.71 -9.90 22.22
N SER A 93 9.29 -10.80 21.45
CA SER A 93 8.59 -11.54 20.39
C SER A 93 8.24 -12.93 20.91
N ILE A 94 6.96 -13.20 21.05
CA ILE A 94 6.47 -14.48 21.61
C ILE A 94 5.78 -15.30 20.52
N VAL A 95 5.81 -16.63 20.70
CA VAL A 95 4.97 -17.54 19.93
C VAL A 95 3.86 -18.04 20.81
N LEU A 96 2.61 -17.83 20.37
CA LEU A 96 1.43 -18.22 21.15
C LEU A 96 0.34 -18.83 20.27
N ASP A 97 -0.51 -19.64 20.90
CA ASP A 97 -1.82 -19.99 20.37
C ASP A 97 -2.86 -19.09 21.04
N PHE A 98 -3.88 -18.73 20.31
CA PHE A 98 -5.03 -18.03 20.89
C PHE A 98 -6.35 -18.47 20.25
N GLU A 99 -7.42 -18.43 21.03
CA GLU A 99 -8.78 -18.68 20.58
C GLU A 99 -9.73 -17.72 21.29
N GLY A 100 -10.41 -16.88 20.50
CA GLY A 100 -11.32 -15.83 20.99
C GLY A 100 -12.77 -16.27 21.04
N PHE A 101 -13.45 -15.87 22.10
CA PHE A 101 -14.86 -16.14 22.34
C PHE A 101 -15.59 -14.82 22.64
N VAL A 102 -16.76 -14.64 22.01
CA VAL A 102 -17.71 -13.57 22.34
C VAL A 102 -18.99 -14.23 22.79
N ASP A 103 -19.50 -13.85 23.95
CA ASP A 103 -20.67 -14.48 24.59
C ASP A 103 -20.55 -16.01 24.73
N GLY A 104 -19.32 -16.52 24.90
CA GLY A 104 -19.03 -17.95 25.01
C GLY A 104 -18.99 -18.72 23.67
N VAL A 105 -19.14 -18.04 22.54
CA VAL A 105 -19.11 -18.63 21.21
C VAL A 105 -17.83 -18.20 20.50
N ALA A 106 -17.07 -19.16 19.96
CA ALA A 106 -15.91 -18.87 19.14
C ALA A 106 -16.32 -18.16 17.84
N PHE A 107 -15.58 -17.14 17.46
CA PHE A 107 -15.85 -16.37 16.25
C PHE A 107 -14.80 -16.62 15.16
N GLU A 108 -15.22 -16.47 13.92
CA GLU A 108 -14.35 -16.66 12.75
C GLU A 108 -13.24 -15.60 12.74
N GLY A 109 -11.98 -16.05 12.52
CA GLY A 109 -10.79 -15.19 12.58
C GLY A 109 -10.25 -14.95 14.00
N GLY A 110 -10.93 -15.47 15.06
CA GLY A 110 -10.48 -15.35 16.45
C GLY A 110 -9.48 -16.41 16.90
N LYS A 111 -9.04 -17.33 16.02
CA LYS A 111 -8.15 -18.43 16.37
C LYS A 111 -6.92 -18.45 15.49
N ALA A 112 -5.76 -18.64 16.11
CA ALA A 112 -4.51 -19.01 15.41
C ALA A 112 -3.64 -19.87 16.32
N ASP A 113 -2.86 -20.75 15.70
CA ASP A 113 -1.89 -21.60 16.35
C ASP A 113 -0.47 -21.17 15.91
N ASN A 114 0.48 -21.20 16.85
CA ASN A 114 1.88 -20.79 16.63
C ASN A 114 2.03 -19.39 16.02
N TYR A 115 1.23 -18.46 16.47
CA TYR A 115 1.29 -17.06 15.99
C TYR A 115 2.44 -16.32 16.68
N THR A 116 3.26 -15.62 15.89
CA THR A 116 4.33 -14.78 16.43
C THR A 116 3.82 -13.38 16.67
N LEU A 117 3.89 -12.90 17.90
CA LEU A 117 3.45 -11.58 18.32
C LEU A 117 4.57 -10.83 19.02
N GLU A 118 4.85 -9.61 18.58
CA GLU A 118 5.72 -8.67 19.29
C GLU A 118 4.89 -7.86 20.30
N ILE A 119 5.23 -7.98 21.57
CA ILE A 119 4.51 -7.32 22.66
C ILE A 119 4.80 -5.82 22.64
N GLY A 120 3.75 -5.02 22.54
CA GLY A 120 3.84 -3.56 22.39
C GLY A 120 3.79 -3.06 20.95
N SER A 121 3.60 -3.96 19.99
CA SER A 121 3.43 -3.58 18.58
C SER A 121 2.10 -2.89 18.28
N GLY A 122 1.08 -3.10 19.13
CA GLY A 122 -0.28 -2.63 18.88
C GLY A 122 -0.98 -3.38 17.73
N ALA A 123 -0.50 -4.55 17.35
CA ALA A 123 -1.08 -5.37 16.29
C ALA A 123 -2.42 -6.00 16.71
N PHE A 124 -2.64 -6.15 18.00
CA PHE A 124 -3.87 -6.70 18.57
C PHE A 124 -4.77 -5.63 19.17
N ILE A 125 -5.95 -6.05 19.61
CA ILE A 125 -6.92 -5.19 20.27
C ILE A 125 -6.28 -4.56 21.51
N PRO A 126 -6.53 -3.26 21.79
CA PRO A 126 -5.97 -2.59 22.95
C PRO A 126 -6.22 -3.36 24.27
N GLY A 127 -5.16 -3.53 25.07
CA GLY A 127 -5.20 -4.27 26.32
C GLY A 127 -5.00 -5.78 26.19
N PHE A 128 -4.88 -6.33 24.96
CA PHE A 128 -4.56 -7.73 24.74
C PHE A 128 -3.10 -8.04 25.09
N GLU A 129 -2.18 -7.29 24.48
CA GLU A 129 -0.72 -7.49 24.63
C GLU A 129 -0.27 -7.24 26.07
N ASP A 130 -0.84 -6.24 26.75
CA ASP A 130 -0.52 -5.89 28.14
C ASP A 130 -0.83 -7.03 29.12
N GLN A 131 -1.88 -7.79 28.86
CA GLN A 131 -2.26 -8.92 29.73
C GLN A 131 -1.42 -10.18 29.50
N LEU A 132 -0.65 -10.25 28.41
CA LEU A 132 0.32 -11.32 28.17
C LEU A 132 1.63 -11.11 28.92
N VAL A 133 1.92 -9.88 29.31
CA VAL A 133 3.12 -9.55 30.10
C VAL A 133 3.06 -10.28 31.44
N GLY A 134 4.12 -11.00 31.77
CA GLY A 134 4.24 -11.80 32.99
C GLY A 134 3.88 -13.28 32.85
N LEU A 135 3.30 -13.70 31.69
CA LEU A 135 3.12 -15.12 31.41
C LEU A 135 4.43 -15.79 31.09
N ALA A 136 4.64 -17.01 31.54
CA ALA A 136 5.84 -17.81 31.23
C ALA A 136 5.61 -18.70 30.00
N ALA A 137 6.71 -19.15 29.37
CA ALA A 137 6.64 -20.17 28.33
C ALA A 137 5.92 -21.43 28.84
N GLY A 138 5.04 -21.99 28.02
CA GLY A 138 4.18 -23.13 28.36
C GLY A 138 2.93 -22.78 29.17
N GLN A 139 2.78 -21.55 29.63
CA GLN A 139 1.64 -21.11 30.45
C GLN A 139 0.41 -20.82 29.59
N GLU A 140 -0.75 -21.23 30.11
CA GLU A 140 -2.05 -20.86 29.56
C GLU A 140 -2.65 -19.71 30.38
N GLY A 141 -3.39 -18.82 29.70
CA GLY A 141 -4.02 -17.69 30.33
C GLY A 141 -5.33 -17.31 29.65
N GLU A 142 -6.10 -16.45 30.29
CA GLU A 142 -7.28 -15.83 29.71
C GLU A 142 -7.07 -14.32 29.63
N VAL A 143 -7.25 -13.77 28.44
CA VAL A 143 -7.14 -12.34 28.15
C VAL A 143 -8.54 -11.81 27.87
N LYS A 144 -8.96 -10.78 28.62
CA LYS A 144 -10.27 -10.15 28.46
C LYS A 144 -10.11 -8.78 27.86
N VAL A 145 -10.75 -8.56 26.72
CA VAL A 145 -10.68 -7.30 25.97
C VAL A 145 -12.05 -6.92 25.43
N THR A 146 -12.25 -5.64 25.18
CA THR A 146 -13.45 -5.13 24.52
C THR A 146 -13.08 -4.66 23.13
N PHE A 147 -13.81 -5.10 22.12
CA PHE A 147 -13.59 -4.66 20.75
C PHE A 147 -13.87 -3.16 20.60
N PRO A 148 -13.04 -2.40 19.86
CA PRO A 148 -13.31 -1.01 19.55
C PRO A 148 -14.63 -0.85 18.77
N GLU A 149 -15.27 0.31 18.89
CA GLU A 149 -16.50 0.63 18.13
C GLU A 149 -16.27 0.64 16.60
N GLN A 150 -15.03 0.92 16.17
CA GLN A 150 -14.59 0.91 14.77
C GLN A 150 -14.05 -0.46 14.33
N TYR A 151 -14.78 -1.52 14.65
CA TYR A 151 -14.44 -2.89 14.24
C TYR A 151 -15.59 -3.50 13.42
N ALA A 152 -15.48 -4.78 13.01
CA ALA A 152 -16.54 -5.45 12.27
C ALA A 152 -17.87 -5.39 13.02
N GLU A 153 -18.99 -5.10 12.32
CA GLU A 153 -20.31 -4.82 12.90
C GLU A 153 -20.80 -5.91 13.89
N ASN A 154 -20.40 -7.17 13.65
CA ASN A 154 -20.76 -8.31 14.49
C ASN A 154 -19.95 -8.39 15.79
N LEU A 155 -18.82 -7.68 15.92
CA LEU A 155 -17.89 -7.72 17.05
C LEU A 155 -17.72 -6.36 17.75
N ALA A 156 -18.01 -5.25 17.07
CA ALA A 156 -17.82 -3.89 17.58
C ALA A 156 -18.47 -3.69 18.96
N GLY A 157 -17.70 -3.16 19.92
CA GLY A 157 -18.16 -2.85 21.28
C GLY A 157 -18.45 -4.07 22.16
N LYS A 158 -18.20 -5.29 21.69
CA LYS A 158 -18.45 -6.50 22.50
C LYS A 158 -17.24 -6.90 23.31
N ASP A 159 -17.51 -7.50 24.47
CA ASP A 159 -16.47 -8.11 25.30
C ASP A 159 -16.10 -9.48 24.73
N ALA A 160 -14.80 -9.73 24.64
CA ALA A 160 -14.24 -10.98 24.18
C ALA A 160 -13.29 -11.55 25.23
N VAL A 161 -13.28 -12.86 25.32
CA VAL A 161 -12.35 -13.62 26.15
C VAL A 161 -11.50 -14.48 25.22
N PHE A 162 -10.20 -14.27 25.26
CA PHE A 162 -9.23 -15.08 24.52
C PHE A 162 -8.55 -16.07 25.46
N LYS A 163 -8.60 -17.33 25.10
CA LYS A 163 -7.73 -18.35 25.70
C LYS A 163 -6.42 -18.31 24.95
N VAL A 164 -5.35 -18.16 25.69
CA VAL A 164 -4.00 -18.03 25.11
C VAL A 164 -3.08 -19.06 25.72
N LYS A 165 -2.10 -19.52 24.94
CA LYS A 165 -1.04 -20.41 25.40
C LYS A 165 0.27 -19.91 24.81
N VAL A 166 1.20 -19.50 25.66
CA VAL A 166 2.52 -19.06 25.26
C VAL A 166 3.41 -20.28 25.04
N HIS A 167 4.06 -20.41 23.89
CA HIS A 167 4.99 -21.49 23.58
C HIS A 167 6.43 -21.11 23.90
N THR A 168 6.88 -19.97 23.37
CA THR A 168 8.25 -19.45 23.56
C THR A 168 8.22 -17.94 23.78
N VAL A 169 9.23 -17.46 24.46
CA VAL A 169 9.46 -16.04 24.73
C VAL A 169 10.84 -15.65 24.19
#